data_b642e054e132abe1005f023f090b8c20
#
_entry.id   b642e054e132abe1005f023f090b8c20
#
_cell.length_a   1.000
_cell.length_b   1.000
_cell.length_c   1.000
_cell.angle_alpha   90.00
_cell.angle_beta   90.00
_cell.angle_gamma   90.00
#
_symmetry.space_group_name_H-M   'P 1'
#
loop_
_entity.id
_entity.type
_entity.pdbx_description
1 polymer ?
#
loop_
_entity_poly.entity_id
_entity_poly.type
_entity_poly.pdbx_seq_one_letter_code
_entity_poly.pdbx_strand_id
1 'polypeptide(L)'
;MNVLICSRKDMEKMIINKSFPQKTAVISFYDPSTEHIKFDRVCCDVYYCPFEDIDVWSAAEFEEQSVQFDFADDLAEFIYKAYDNDQNIICQCDHGQSRSAGCAAAILQHFYGSGLAIFTDYNYCPNKVVYHNVYNALRAYRSEKK
;
A
#
# COMPACT_ATOMS: atom_id res chain seq x y z
N MET A 1 12.41 9.11 0.78
CA MET A 1 11.32 8.21 1.24
C MET A 1 11.62 6.78 0.84
N ASN A 2 11.67 5.87 1.78
CA ASN A 2 11.78 4.44 1.50
C ASN A 2 10.41 3.79 1.58
N VAL A 3 10.14 2.84 0.68
CA VAL A 3 8.90 2.08 0.66
C VAL A 3 9.23 0.62 0.95
N LEU A 4 8.68 0.11 2.04
CA LEU A 4 8.92 -1.26 2.50
C LEU A 4 7.64 -2.08 2.39
N ILE A 5 7.78 -3.38 2.21
CA ILE A 5 6.68 -4.34 2.16
C ILE A 5 6.80 -5.26 3.36
N CYS A 6 5.68 -5.51 4.04
CA CYS A 6 5.69 -6.23 5.30
C CYS A 6 4.49 -7.15 5.42
N SER A 7 4.69 -8.34 5.97
CA SER A 7 3.61 -9.23 6.33
C SER A 7 3.01 -8.83 7.67
N ARG A 8 1.82 -9.35 7.97
CA ARG A 8 1.18 -9.14 9.27
C ARG A 8 2.08 -9.64 10.40
N LYS A 9 2.64 -10.83 10.23
CA LYS A 9 3.50 -11.45 11.23
C LYS A 9 4.73 -10.60 11.55
N ASP A 10 5.40 -10.09 10.52
CA ASP A 10 6.60 -9.27 10.71
C ASP A 10 6.25 -7.92 11.33
N MET A 11 5.13 -7.33 10.95
CA MET A 11 4.65 -6.09 11.56
C MET A 11 4.34 -6.26 13.03
N GLU A 12 3.65 -7.34 13.40
CA GLU A 12 3.34 -7.64 14.80
C GLU A 12 4.61 -7.84 15.63
N LYS A 13 5.64 -8.48 15.04
CA LYS A 13 6.94 -8.62 15.69
C LYS A 13 7.60 -7.27 15.96
N MET A 14 7.57 -6.36 14.99
CA MET A 14 8.15 -5.03 15.16
C MET A 14 7.47 -4.27 16.29
N ILE A 15 6.15 -4.38 16.40
CA ILE A 15 5.38 -3.73 17.45
C ILE A 15 5.73 -4.31 18.81
N ILE A 16 5.77 -5.64 18.94
CA ILE A 16 6.08 -6.33 20.21
C ILE A 16 7.51 -6.02 20.66
N ASN A 17 8.46 -6.05 19.72
CA ASN A 17 9.88 -5.85 20.03
C ASN A 17 10.26 -4.37 20.14
N LYS A 18 9.29 -3.46 19.96
CA LYS A 18 9.53 -2.01 19.98
C LYS A 18 10.61 -1.58 18.98
N SER A 19 10.71 -2.30 17.86
CA SER A 19 11.68 -2.04 16.79
C SER A 19 11.07 -1.29 15.62
N PHE A 20 9.92 -0.67 15.80
CA PHE A 20 9.22 0.05 14.74
C PHE A 20 10.03 1.29 14.32
N PRO A 21 10.26 1.47 13.01
CA PRO A 21 11.07 2.60 12.52
C PRO A 21 10.40 3.94 12.81
N GLN A 22 11.21 4.94 13.15
CA GLN A 22 10.73 6.30 13.33
C GLN A 22 10.43 6.96 11.97
N LYS A 23 9.64 8.02 11.99
CA LYS A 23 9.24 8.77 10.77
C LYS A 23 8.65 7.85 9.71
N THR A 24 7.72 7.01 10.12
CA THR A 24 7.12 6.00 9.24
C THR A 24 5.61 6.14 9.23
N ALA A 25 5.03 6.08 8.03
CA ALA A 25 3.60 5.95 7.82
C ALA A 25 3.31 4.51 7.38
N VAL A 26 2.19 3.95 7.81
CA VAL A 26 1.81 2.58 7.50
C VAL A 26 0.52 2.57 6.69
N ILE A 27 0.52 1.80 5.61
CA ILE A 27 -0.69 1.48 4.85
C ILE A 27 -0.98 0.01 5.12
N SER A 28 -2.06 -0.26 5.85
CA SER A 28 -2.38 -1.61 6.34
C SER A 28 -3.60 -2.16 5.60
N PHE A 29 -3.38 -3.14 4.74
CA PHE A 29 -4.45 -3.87 4.06
C PHE A 29 -4.89 -5.05 4.90
N TYR A 30 -6.19 -5.23 5.05
CA TYR A 30 -6.74 -6.35 5.81
C TYR A 30 -8.06 -6.81 5.18
N ASP A 31 -8.39 -8.08 5.38
CA ASP A 31 -9.66 -8.62 4.90
C ASP A 31 -10.82 -8.04 5.73
N PRO A 32 -11.91 -7.56 5.09
CA PRO A 32 -13.03 -6.96 5.82
C PRO A 32 -13.67 -7.88 6.86
N SER A 33 -13.50 -9.20 6.71
CA SER A 33 -14.05 -10.19 7.64
C SER A 33 -13.14 -10.46 8.85
N THR A 34 -11.96 -9.83 8.91
CA THR A 34 -10.98 -10.02 9.99
C THR A 34 -10.65 -8.71 10.67
N GLU A 35 -10.00 -8.79 11.82
CA GLU A 35 -9.52 -7.60 12.51
C GLU A 35 -8.20 -7.12 11.93
N HIS A 36 -8.04 -5.81 11.78
CA HIS A 36 -6.77 -5.22 11.42
C HIS A 36 -5.80 -5.22 12.60
N ILE A 37 -4.50 -5.02 12.31
CA ILE A 37 -3.49 -4.80 13.35
C ILE A 37 -3.81 -3.50 14.10
N LYS A 38 -3.59 -3.50 15.41
CA LYS A 38 -3.74 -2.30 16.24
C LYS A 38 -2.40 -1.61 16.42
N PHE A 39 -2.34 -0.35 16.01
CA PHE A 39 -1.12 0.46 16.08
C PHE A 39 -1.15 1.50 17.20
N ASP A 40 -2.09 1.39 18.12
CA ASP A 40 -2.33 2.38 19.20
C ASP A 40 -1.13 2.59 20.13
N ARG A 41 -0.21 1.65 20.18
CA ARG A 41 1.01 1.76 21.00
C ARG A 41 2.23 2.22 20.21
N VAL A 42 2.03 2.56 18.93
CA VAL A 42 3.10 2.96 18.03
C VAL A 42 2.81 4.37 17.54
N CYS A 43 3.75 5.29 17.73
CA CYS A 43 3.61 6.66 17.23
C CYS A 43 3.88 6.70 15.73
N CYS A 44 2.88 6.35 14.93
CA CYS A 44 2.97 6.43 13.49
C CYS A 44 1.62 6.78 12.91
N ASP A 45 1.64 7.32 11.70
CA ASP A 45 0.42 7.54 10.93
C ASP A 45 0.03 6.23 10.26
N VAL A 46 -1.23 5.83 10.35
CA VAL A 46 -1.72 4.58 9.79
C VAL A 46 -2.96 4.85 8.94
N TYR A 47 -2.99 4.26 7.76
CA TYR A 47 -4.18 4.21 6.91
C TYR A 47 -4.61 2.75 6.77
N TYR A 48 -5.83 2.43 7.21
CA TYR A 48 -6.37 1.08 7.14
C TYR A 48 -7.18 0.90 5.86
N CYS A 49 -6.85 -0.14 5.10
CA CYS A 49 -7.48 -0.44 3.82
C CYS A 49 -8.22 -1.79 3.89
N PRO A 50 -9.54 -1.78 4.10
CA PRO A 50 -10.32 -3.03 4.05
C PRO A 50 -10.49 -3.43 2.58
N PHE A 51 -9.80 -4.49 2.18
CA PHE A 51 -9.86 -4.98 0.80
C PHE A 51 -9.42 -6.44 0.74
N GLU A 52 -10.28 -7.32 0.22
CA GLU A 52 -9.93 -8.71 -0.01
C GLU A 52 -8.82 -8.81 -1.06
N ASP A 53 -8.02 -9.88 -0.97
CA ASP A 53 -6.95 -10.12 -1.94
C ASP A 53 -7.53 -10.65 -3.26
N ILE A 54 -8.17 -9.76 -4.00
CA ILE A 54 -8.75 -10.03 -5.30
C ILE A 54 -7.80 -9.51 -6.37
N ASP A 55 -7.44 -10.35 -7.33
CA ASP A 55 -6.62 -9.95 -8.45
C ASP A 55 -7.31 -10.31 -9.76
N VAL A 56 -6.90 -9.65 -10.84
CA VAL A 56 -7.39 -9.94 -12.19
C VAL A 56 -6.23 -10.24 -13.11
N TRP A 57 -6.45 -11.17 -14.03
CA TRP A 57 -5.39 -11.70 -14.89
C TRP A 57 -5.13 -10.84 -16.12
N SER A 58 -6.12 -10.04 -16.52
CA SER A 58 -6.01 -9.22 -17.74
C SER A 58 -6.64 -7.83 -17.52
N ALA A 59 -6.22 -6.88 -18.37
CA ALA A 59 -6.80 -5.55 -18.37
C ALA A 59 -8.30 -5.57 -18.72
N ALA A 60 -8.72 -6.49 -19.60
CA ALA A 60 -10.14 -6.64 -19.94
C ALA A 60 -10.97 -7.07 -18.74
N GLU A 61 -10.48 -8.04 -17.96
CA GLU A 61 -11.16 -8.47 -16.74
C GLU A 61 -11.25 -7.34 -15.73
N PHE A 62 -10.18 -6.56 -15.57
CA PHE A 62 -10.16 -5.41 -14.69
C PHE A 62 -11.21 -4.36 -15.10
N GLU A 63 -11.28 -4.05 -16.39
CA GLU A 63 -12.24 -3.08 -16.92
C GLU A 63 -13.68 -3.56 -16.78
N GLU A 64 -13.93 -4.84 -17.08
CA GLU A 64 -15.27 -5.42 -16.98
C GLU A 64 -15.79 -5.45 -15.54
N GLN A 65 -14.92 -5.76 -14.60
CA GLN A 65 -15.30 -5.84 -13.18
C GLN A 65 -15.36 -4.48 -12.52
N SER A 66 -14.73 -3.46 -13.10
CA SER A 66 -14.70 -2.09 -12.55
C SER A 66 -14.38 -2.05 -11.07
N VAL A 67 -13.46 -2.91 -10.62
CA VAL A 67 -13.10 -2.99 -9.20
C VAL A 67 -12.32 -1.75 -8.81
N GLN A 68 -12.91 -0.93 -7.98
CA GLN A 68 -12.31 0.32 -7.52
C GLN A 68 -12.41 0.41 -6.01
N PHE A 69 -11.41 1.09 -5.42
CA PHE A 69 -11.43 1.39 -3.99
C PHE A 69 -12.25 2.64 -3.73
N ASP A 70 -13.19 2.57 -2.81
CA ASP A 70 -13.91 3.76 -2.35
C ASP A 70 -12.97 4.76 -1.67
N PHE A 71 -11.85 4.26 -1.14
CA PHE A 71 -10.89 5.05 -0.37
C PHE A 71 -9.65 5.46 -1.17
N ALA A 72 -9.62 5.24 -2.49
CA ALA A 72 -8.41 5.47 -3.29
C ALA A 72 -7.93 6.92 -3.21
N ASP A 73 -8.84 7.88 -3.26
CA ASP A 73 -8.48 9.30 -3.22
C ASP A 73 -7.93 9.70 -1.85
N ASP A 74 -8.53 9.21 -0.78
CA ASP A 74 -8.04 9.46 0.59
C ASP A 74 -6.68 8.81 0.81
N LEU A 75 -6.47 7.63 0.25
CA LEU A 75 -5.18 6.95 0.32
C LEU A 75 -4.10 7.73 -0.42
N ALA A 76 -4.42 8.28 -1.59
CA ALA A 76 -3.48 9.12 -2.33
C ALA A 76 -3.07 10.36 -1.52
N GLU A 77 -4.02 11.00 -0.87
CA GLU A 77 -3.73 12.13 0.02
C GLU A 77 -2.80 11.72 1.17
N PHE A 78 -3.07 10.59 1.79
CA PHE A 78 -2.23 10.05 2.86
C PHE A 78 -0.79 9.81 2.39
N ILE A 79 -0.64 9.23 1.19
CA ILE A 79 0.68 8.96 0.61
C ILE A 79 1.43 10.27 0.31
N TYR A 80 0.75 11.27 -0.26
CA TYR A 80 1.37 12.55 -0.54
C TYR A 80 1.79 13.29 0.73
N LYS A 81 1.00 13.20 1.79
CA LYS A 81 1.40 13.75 3.09
C LYS A 81 2.68 13.11 3.61
N ALA A 82 2.77 11.78 3.50
CA ALA A 82 3.98 11.07 3.91
C ALA A 82 5.19 11.51 3.08
N TYR A 83 5.01 11.63 1.78
CA TYR A 83 6.07 12.09 0.87
C TYR A 83 6.52 13.52 1.22
N ASP A 84 5.58 14.44 1.43
CA ASP A 84 5.89 15.83 1.73
C ASP A 84 6.57 16.00 3.08
N ASN A 85 6.29 15.10 4.04
CA ASN A 85 6.89 15.11 5.37
C ASN A 85 8.15 14.26 5.46
N ASP A 86 8.65 13.77 4.34
CA ASP A 86 9.84 12.91 4.26
C ASP A 86 9.74 11.68 5.17
N GLN A 87 8.55 11.11 5.25
CA GLN A 87 8.33 9.86 5.99
C GLN A 87 8.63 8.65 5.10
N ASN A 88 9.04 7.57 5.73
CA ASN A 88 9.08 6.27 5.08
C ASN A 88 7.67 5.67 5.09
N ILE A 89 7.37 4.80 4.13
CA ILE A 89 6.09 4.11 4.05
C ILE A 89 6.31 2.61 4.17
N ILE A 90 5.53 1.96 5.03
CA ILE A 90 5.44 0.51 5.07
C ILE A 90 4.07 0.12 4.56
N CYS A 91 4.05 -0.69 3.50
CA CYS A 91 2.83 -1.30 2.98
C CYS A 91 2.72 -2.70 3.58
N GLN A 92 1.64 -2.97 4.30
CA GLN A 92 1.44 -4.22 5.02
C GLN A 92 0.15 -4.91 4.58
N CYS A 93 0.20 -6.22 4.42
CA CYS A 93 -0.97 -7.08 4.27
C CYS A 93 -0.68 -8.41 4.97
N ASP A 94 -1.57 -9.40 4.85
CA ASP A 94 -1.43 -10.65 5.60
C ASP A 94 -0.11 -11.36 5.31
N HIS A 95 0.22 -11.55 4.04
CA HIS A 95 1.41 -12.31 3.64
C HIS A 95 2.59 -11.45 3.19
N GLY A 96 2.35 -10.15 2.97
CA GLY A 96 3.41 -9.26 2.47
C GLY A 96 3.85 -9.58 1.04
N GLN A 97 2.97 -10.09 0.20
CA GLN A 97 3.33 -10.54 -1.15
C GLN A 97 2.42 -9.99 -2.25
N SER A 98 1.18 -9.67 -1.95
CA SER A 98 0.19 -9.33 -2.96
C SER A 98 -0.31 -7.89 -2.84
N ARG A 99 -1.24 -7.61 -1.92
CA ARG A 99 -1.84 -6.26 -1.77
C ARG A 99 -0.79 -5.21 -1.42
N SER A 100 0.05 -5.49 -0.43
CA SER A 100 1.13 -4.59 -0.02
C SER A 100 2.13 -4.37 -1.15
N ALA A 101 2.47 -5.42 -1.90
CA ALA A 101 3.38 -5.31 -3.03
C ALA A 101 2.79 -4.47 -4.16
N GLY A 102 1.49 -4.62 -4.44
CA GLY A 102 0.79 -3.79 -5.43
C GLY A 102 0.82 -2.31 -5.06
N CYS A 103 0.56 -2.01 -3.79
CA CYS A 103 0.60 -0.64 -3.29
C CYS A 103 2.01 -0.05 -3.36
N ALA A 104 3.02 -0.79 -2.89
CA ALA A 104 4.41 -0.35 -2.94
C ALA A 104 4.89 -0.10 -4.37
N ALA A 105 4.54 -0.99 -5.30
CA ALA A 105 4.89 -0.82 -6.71
C ALA A 105 4.28 0.45 -7.30
N ALA A 106 3.02 0.75 -6.96
CA ALA A 106 2.34 1.96 -7.43
C ALA A 106 3.03 3.23 -6.92
N ILE A 107 3.39 3.26 -5.64
CA ILE A 107 4.08 4.39 -5.02
C ILE A 107 5.45 4.59 -5.68
N LEU A 108 6.23 3.53 -5.81
CA LEU A 108 7.55 3.60 -6.42
C LEU A 108 7.48 4.02 -7.88
N GLN A 109 6.49 3.53 -8.62
CA GLN A 109 6.30 3.91 -10.02
C GLN A 109 5.94 5.39 -10.15
N HIS A 110 5.03 5.85 -9.29
CA HIS A 110 4.55 7.23 -9.36
C HIS A 110 5.64 8.25 -9.02
N PHE A 111 6.38 8.04 -7.94
CA PHE A 111 7.36 9.02 -7.45
C PHE A 111 8.75 8.85 -8.04
N TYR A 112 9.15 7.62 -8.39
CA TYR A 112 10.53 7.31 -8.78
C TYR A 112 10.67 6.57 -10.11
N GLY A 113 9.56 6.13 -10.73
CA GLY A 113 9.60 5.36 -11.97
C GLY A 113 10.21 3.97 -11.80
N SER A 114 10.20 3.40 -10.61
CA SER A 114 10.90 2.15 -10.27
C SER A 114 9.99 1.00 -9.83
N GLY A 115 8.69 1.10 -10.10
CA GLY A 115 7.74 0.05 -9.69
C GLY A 115 8.00 -1.31 -10.30
N LEU A 116 8.64 -1.37 -11.47
CA LEU A 116 8.95 -2.62 -12.15
C LEU A 116 9.81 -3.57 -11.29
N ALA A 117 10.66 -3.02 -10.42
CA ALA A 117 11.50 -3.81 -9.54
C ALA A 117 10.68 -4.77 -8.66
N ILE A 118 9.50 -4.33 -8.21
CA ILE A 118 8.61 -5.18 -7.40
C ILE A 118 7.98 -6.27 -8.25
N PHE A 119 7.56 -5.95 -9.48
CA PHE A 119 6.93 -6.93 -10.38
C PHE A 119 7.91 -8.02 -10.84
N THR A 120 9.20 -7.74 -10.85
CA THR A 120 10.22 -8.71 -11.29
C THR A 120 10.88 -9.48 -10.14
N ASP A 121 10.52 -9.16 -8.91
CA ASP A 121 11.06 -9.83 -7.72
C ASP A 121 10.25 -11.10 -7.43
N TYR A 122 10.92 -12.25 -7.35
CA TYR A 122 10.29 -13.55 -7.09
C TYR A 122 9.58 -13.63 -5.75
N ASN A 123 9.92 -12.80 -4.80
CA ASN A 123 9.31 -12.79 -3.48
C ASN A 123 7.90 -12.18 -3.49
N TYR A 124 7.52 -11.49 -4.57
CA TYR A 124 6.27 -10.76 -4.63
C TYR A 124 5.42 -11.18 -5.81
N CYS A 125 4.11 -11.10 -5.61
CA CYS A 125 3.12 -11.24 -6.67
C CYS A 125 2.17 -10.04 -6.55
N PRO A 126 2.58 -8.86 -7.05
CA PRO A 126 1.85 -7.62 -6.81
C PRO A 126 0.41 -7.70 -7.31
N ASN A 127 -0.54 -7.35 -6.45
CA ASN A 127 -1.96 -7.32 -6.78
C ASN A 127 -2.22 -6.19 -7.78
N LYS A 128 -2.68 -6.54 -8.97
CA LYS A 128 -2.87 -5.59 -10.06
C LYS A 128 -4.04 -4.64 -9.81
N VAL A 129 -5.08 -5.11 -9.12
CA VAL A 129 -6.20 -4.25 -8.75
C VAL A 129 -5.72 -3.14 -7.82
N VAL A 130 -4.95 -3.50 -6.79
CA VAL A 130 -4.36 -2.52 -5.87
C VAL A 130 -3.43 -1.58 -6.62
N TYR A 131 -2.54 -2.12 -7.45
CA TYR A 131 -1.59 -1.31 -8.21
C TYR A 131 -2.30 -0.24 -9.05
N HIS A 132 -3.28 -0.64 -9.85
CA HIS A 132 -3.98 0.29 -10.74
C HIS A 132 -4.78 1.33 -9.98
N ASN A 133 -5.48 0.93 -8.91
CA ASN A 133 -6.26 1.87 -8.11
C ASN A 133 -5.36 2.93 -7.44
N VAL A 134 -4.27 2.50 -6.82
CA VAL A 134 -3.35 3.42 -6.14
C VAL A 134 -2.63 4.32 -7.14
N TYR A 135 -2.10 3.73 -8.21
CA TYR A 135 -1.37 4.49 -9.23
C TYR A 135 -2.26 5.55 -9.89
N ASN A 136 -3.47 5.19 -10.27
CA ASN A 136 -4.39 6.12 -10.90
C ASN A 136 -4.81 7.24 -9.94
N ALA A 137 -5.05 6.90 -8.68
CA ALA A 137 -5.39 7.90 -7.67
C ALA A 137 -4.25 8.88 -7.40
N LEU A 138 -3.00 8.39 -7.36
CA LEU A 138 -1.84 9.25 -7.20
C LEU A 138 -1.66 10.21 -8.39
N ARG A 139 -1.88 9.72 -9.59
CA ARG A 139 -1.82 10.58 -10.79
C ARG A 139 -2.90 11.64 -10.77
N ALA A 140 -4.12 11.29 -10.41
CA ALA A 140 -5.24 12.22 -10.33
C ALA A 140 -4.98 13.28 -9.26
N TYR A 141 -4.49 12.89 -8.10
CA TYR A 141 -4.15 13.80 -7.00
C TYR A 141 -3.10 14.83 -7.43
N ARG A 142 -2.07 14.38 -8.12
CA ARG A 142 -1.03 15.28 -8.64
C ARG A 142 -1.60 16.31 -9.61
N SER A 143 -2.52 15.89 -10.48
CA SER A 143 -3.15 16.78 -11.46
C SER A 143 -4.01 17.86 -10.81
N GLU A 144 -4.72 17.50 -9.74
CA GLU A 144 -5.57 18.45 -9.01
C GLU A 144 -4.77 19.51 -8.26
N LYS A 145 -3.54 19.16 -7.83
CA LYS A 145 -2.67 20.09 -7.07
C LYS A 145 -1.85 21.04 -7.95
N LYS A 146 -1.92 20.88 -9.24
CA LYS A 146 -1.33 21.84 -10.17
C LYS A 146 -2.30 22.96 -10.46
#